data_2cca5304f15e499145e0ea6fc01e6f07
#
_entry.id   2cca5304f15e499145e0ea6fc01e6f07
#
_cell.length_a   1.000
_cell.length_b   1.000
_cell.length_c   1.000
_cell.angle_alpha   90.00
_cell.angle_beta   90.00
_cell.angle_gamma   90.00
#
_symmetry.space_group_name_H-M   'P 1'
#
loop_
_entity.id
_entity.type
_entity.pdbx_description
1 polymer ?
#
loop_
_entity_poly.entity_id
_entity_poly.type
_entity_poly.pdbx_seq_one_letter_code
_entity_poly.pdbx_strand_id
1 'polypeptide(L)'
;MFHTIRPMLPDDLAAVLRVQAACYPPPMQEAPDVVSMRLRAAPATCVVGCDGDGVCGYLFAYPSRLGRVTALDAPFAPAPDADTLYLHDLAVDPRALGRGLARSLVAHLLGPGQRPALAHAALVAVQDSARFWGGFGFAAHATDDPGLAGYPPGAVYMARLNC
;
A
#
# COMPACT_ATOMS: atom_id res chain seq x y z
N MET A 1 5.48 21.91 -7.50
CA MET A 1 6.64 21.08 -7.12
C MET A 1 6.51 19.71 -7.73
N PHE A 2 7.55 19.25 -8.37
CA PHE A 2 7.53 17.95 -9.03
C PHE A 2 7.96 16.86 -8.08
N HIS A 3 7.33 15.69 -8.21
CA HIS A 3 7.75 14.47 -7.57
C HIS A 3 7.93 13.38 -8.63
N THR A 4 8.77 12.40 -8.31
CA THR A 4 8.98 11.23 -9.17
C THR A 4 8.56 9.98 -8.41
N ILE A 5 8.06 8.98 -9.15
CA ILE A 5 7.72 7.67 -8.60
C ILE A 5 8.63 6.65 -9.24
N ARG A 6 9.25 5.83 -8.43
CA ARG A 6 10.16 4.79 -8.88
C ARG A 6 10.06 3.54 -8.00
N PRO A 7 10.58 2.40 -8.45
CA PRO A 7 10.66 1.22 -7.59
C PRO A 7 11.39 1.52 -6.29
N MET A 8 10.90 0.93 -5.20
CA MET A 8 11.53 1.02 -3.89
C MET A 8 12.79 0.15 -3.87
N LEU A 9 13.85 0.68 -3.29
CA LEU A 9 15.13 -0.01 -3.11
C LEU A 9 15.39 -0.24 -1.62
N PRO A 10 16.23 -1.23 -1.26
CA PRO A 10 16.59 -1.45 0.15
C PRO A 10 17.12 -0.20 0.86
N ASP A 11 17.86 0.63 0.14
CA ASP A 11 18.39 1.89 0.71
C ASP A 11 17.32 2.92 1.04
N ASP A 12 16.10 2.74 0.51
CA ASP A 12 14.98 3.64 0.82
C ASP A 12 14.32 3.32 2.15
N LEU A 13 14.56 2.15 2.73
CA LEU A 13 13.78 1.65 3.87
C LEU A 13 13.91 2.54 5.12
N ALA A 14 15.06 3.14 5.35
CA ALA A 14 15.21 4.07 6.48
C ALA A 14 14.27 5.28 6.33
N ALA A 15 14.17 5.84 5.12
CA ALA A 15 13.26 6.95 4.84
C ALA A 15 11.79 6.51 4.89
N VAL A 16 11.48 5.32 4.38
CA VAL A 16 10.14 4.72 4.44
C VAL A 16 9.68 4.61 5.90
N LEU A 17 10.55 4.11 6.78
CA LEU A 17 10.22 3.97 8.20
C LEU A 17 10.01 5.33 8.89
N ARG A 18 10.74 6.37 8.49
CA ARG A 18 10.50 7.73 9.01
C ARG A 18 9.12 8.24 8.57
N VAL A 19 8.75 8.02 7.32
CA VAL A 19 7.42 8.41 6.82
C VAL A 19 6.34 7.64 7.57
N GLN A 20 6.52 6.33 7.77
CA GLN A 20 5.58 5.52 8.55
C GLN A 20 5.36 6.10 9.94
N ALA A 21 6.45 6.42 10.64
CA ALA A 21 6.37 6.96 11.99
C ALA A 21 5.67 8.32 12.05
N ALA A 22 5.78 9.12 10.98
CA ALA A 22 5.11 10.41 10.90
C ALA A 22 3.61 10.28 10.61
N CYS A 23 3.17 9.17 10.01
CA CYS A 23 1.80 8.98 9.53
C CYS A 23 0.94 8.10 10.43
N TYR A 24 1.54 7.14 11.14
CA TYR A 24 0.81 6.13 11.90
C TYR A 24 1.16 6.16 13.38
N PRO A 25 0.15 5.94 14.27
CA PRO A 25 0.43 5.75 15.69
C PRO A 25 1.19 4.44 15.93
N PRO A 26 1.93 4.33 17.07
CA PRO A 26 2.78 3.14 17.31
C PRO A 26 2.11 1.79 17.12
N PRO A 27 0.83 1.57 17.50
CA PRO A 27 0.20 0.26 17.28
C PRO A 27 0.04 -0.13 15.81
N MET A 28 0.09 0.82 14.88
CA MET A 28 -0.02 0.57 13.45
C MET A 28 1.33 0.57 12.74
N GLN A 29 2.40 0.91 13.43
CA GLN A 29 3.73 0.89 12.84
C GLN A 29 4.24 -0.54 12.76
N GLU A 30 4.87 -0.87 11.65
CA GLU A 30 5.35 -2.22 11.38
C GLU A 30 6.87 -2.28 11.54
N ALA A 31 7.36 -3.44 12.00
CA ALA A 31 8.76 -3.61 12.33
C ALA A 31 9.68 -3.48 11.09
N PRO A 32 10.91 -2.96 11.24
CA PRO A 32 11.86 -2.85 10.12
C PRO A 32 12.10 -4.16 9.39
N ASP A 33 12.19 -5.29 10.11
CA ASP A 33 12.40 -6.61 9.51
C ASP A 33 11.24 -7.02 8.61
N VAL A 34 10.01 -6.72 9.03
CA VAL A 34 8.81 -7.04 8.26
C VAL A 34 8.77 -6.23 6.98
N VAL A 35 9.04 -4.92 7.07
CA VAL A 35 9.07 -4.02 5.91
C VAL A 35 10.13 -4.47 4.90
N SER A 36 11.31 -4.86 5.39
CA SER A 36 12.38 -5.40 4.54
C SER A 36 11.97 -6.69 3.84
N MET A 37 11.33 -7.61 4.58
CA MET A 37 10.85 -8.87 3.99
C MET A 37 9.80 -8.64 2.91
N ARG A 38 8.92 -7.67 3.09
CA ARG A 38 7.89 -7.32 2.10
C ARG A 38 8.52 -6.83 0.81
N LEU A 39 9.50 -5.94 0.90
CA LEU A 39 10.20 -5.45 -0.28
C LEU A 39 10.88 -6.59 -1.05
N ARG A 40 11.54 -7.51 -0.33
CA ARG A 40 12.19 -8.65 -0.96
C ARG A 40 11.20 -9.60 -1.61
N ALA A 41 10.01 -9.75 -1.02
CA ALA A 41 8.98 -10.64 -1.55
C ALA A 41 8.30 -10.07 -2.81
N ALA A 42 8.16 -8.75 -2.93
CA ALA A 42 7.40 -8.12 -4.00
C ALA A 42 8.07 -6.83 -4.51
N PRO A 43 9.31 -6.89 -5.00
CA PRO A 43 10.03 -5.68 -5.41
C PRO A 43 9.40 -4.95 -6.59
N ALA A 44 8.64 -5.65 -7.43
CA ALA A 44 8.00 -5.06 -8.61
C ALA A 44 6.78 -4.18 -8.28
N THR A 45 6.21 -4.34 -7.09
CA THR A 45 4.96 -3.66 -6.71
C THR A 45 5.11 -2.81 -5.45
N CYS A 46 6.33 -2.52 -5.03
CA CYS A 46 6.63 -1.57 -3.96
C CYS A 46 7.30 -0.34 -4.57
N VAL A 47 6.75 0.83 -4.32
CA VAL A 47 7.22 2.08 -4.94
C VAL A 47 7.40 3.18 -3.90
N VAL A 48 8.25 4.14 -4.24
CA VAL A 48 8.45 5.37 -3.46
C VAL A 48 8.17 6.58 -4.32
N GLY A 49 7.69 7.64 -3.68
CA GLY A 49 7.61 8.97 -4.26
C GLY A 49 8.71 9.83 -3.67
N CYS A 50 9.40 10.56 -4.52
CA CYS A 50 10.54 11.39 -4.15
C CYS A 50 10.33 12.82 -4.64
N ASP A 51 10.81 13.78 -3.86
CA ASP A 51 10.96 15.17 -4.27
C ASP A 51 12.44 15.58 -4.16
N GLY A 52 12.74 16.87 -4.19
CA GLY A 52 14.11 17.36 -4.09
C GLY A 52 14.80 17.03 -2.77
N ASP A 53 14.04 16.72 -1.73
CA ASP A 53 14.56 16.39 -0.40
C ASP A 53 14.60 14.87 -0.12
N GLY A 54 14.28 14.05 -1.12
CA GLY A 54 14.34 12.60 -1.04
C GLY A 54 12.97 11.93 -0.97
N VAL A 55 12.92 10.74 -0.38
CA VAL A 55 11.67 9.97 -0.25
C VAL A 55 10.68 10.73 0.64
N CYS A 56 9.48 10.95 0.12
CA CYS A 56 8.42 11.64 0.84
C CYS A 56 7.08 10.89 0.84
N GLY A 57 7.06 9.69 0.27
CA GLY A 57 5.88 8.82 0.30
C GLY A 57 6.21 7.44 -0.22
N TYR A 58 5.33 6.48 0.05
CA TYR A 58 5.54 5.10 -0.39
C TYR A 58 4.24 4.34 -0.53
N LEU A 59 4.29 3.24 -1.25
CA LEU A 59 3.18 2.30 -1.37
C LEU A 59 3.74 0.88 -1.45
N PHE A 60 3.35 0.04 -0.49
CA PHE A 60 3.64 -1.40 -0.50
C PHE A 60 2.44 -2.16 -1.05
N ALA A 61 2.67 -2.98 -2.04
CA ALA A 61 1.65 -3.84 -2.62
C ALA A 61 2.26 -5.17 -3.05
N TYR A 62 1.43 -6.17 -3.23
CA TYR A 62 1.89 -7.47 -3.72
C TYR A 62 0.75 -8.26 -4.36
N PRO A 63 1.08 -9.23 -5.25
CA PRO A 63 0.07 -10.11 -5.85
C PRO A 63 -0.52 -11.06 -4.81
N SER A 64 -1.84 -11.08 -4.69
CA SER A 64 -2.58 -11.89 -3.72
C SER A 64 -3.87 -12.42 -4.33
N ARG A 65 -4.81 -12.77 -3.49
CA ARG A 65 -6.13 -13.25 -3.92
C ARG A 65 -7.23 -12.43 -3.29
N LEU A 66 -8.32 -12.27 -4.02
CA LEU A 66 -9.49 -11.55 -3.53
C LEU A 66 -10.00 -12.18 -2.23
N GLY A 67 -10.28 -11.35 -1.24
CA GLY A 67 -10.76 -11.77 0.06
C GLY A 67 -9.67 -12.01 1.10
N ARG A 68 -8.40 -12.06 0.72
CA ARG A 68 -7.30 -12.22 1.67
C ARG A 68 -6.83 -10.88 2.21
N VAL A 69 -6.52 -10.86 3.49
CA VAL A 69 -6.03 -9.68 4.21
C VAL A 69 -4.64 -9.97 4.77
N THR A 70 -3.70 -9.07 4.54
CA THR A 70 -2.40 -9.13 5.21
C THR A 70 -2.55 -8.47 6.58
N ALA A 71 -2.29 -9.23 7.64
CA ALA A 71 -2.29 -8.70 8.99
C ALA A 71 -1.16 -7.68 9.20
N LEU A 72 -1.34 -6.78 10.16
CA LEU A 72 -0.25 -5.91 10.59
C LEU A 72 0.94 -6.76 11.07
N ASP A 73 2.14 -6.32 10.78
CA ASP A 73 3.41 -7.01 11.08
C ASP A 73 3.56 -8.41 10.44
N ALA A 74 2.73 -8.76 9.46
CA ALA A 74 2.89 -9.99 8.72
C ALA A 74 3.71 -9.79 7.44
N PRO A 75 4.54 -10.76 7.04
CA PRO A 75 5.23 -10.69 5.76
C PRO A 75 4.25 -10.83 4.60
N PHE A 76 4.66 -10.41 3.41
CA PHE A 76 3.92 -10.71 2.19
C PHE A 76 4.14 -12.17 1.79
N ALA A 77 3.07 -12.83 1.40
CA ALA A 77 3.10 -14.16 0.82
C ALA A 77 2.48 -14.12 -0.58
N PRO A 78 3.26 -13.71 -1.61
CA PRO A 78 2.71 -13.61 -2.96
C PRO A 78 2.07 -14.91 -3.40
N ALA A 79 0.85 -14.84 -3.94
CA ALA A 79 0.11 -16.00 -4.37
C ALA A 79 0.58 -16.44 -5.77
N PRO A 80 0.90 -17.73 -5.99
CA PRO A 80 1.30 -18.20 -7.32
C PRO A 80 0.18 -18.06 -8.36
N ASP A 81 -1.07 -18.15 -7.91
CA ASP A 81 -2.28 -18.01 -8.72
C ASP A 81 -3.01 -16.69 -8.43
N ALA A 82 -2.25 -15.61 -8.24
CA ALA A 82 -2.79 -14.31 -7.86
C ALA A 82 -3.83 -13.80 -8.85
N ASP A 83 -4.89 -13.21 -8.33
CA ASP A 83 -5.92 -12.52 -9.11
C ASP A 83 -6.11 -11.06 -8.66
N THR A 84 -5.41 -10.64 -7.62
CA THR A 84 -5.62 -9.38 -6.94
C THR A 84 -4.29 -8.72 -6.60
N LEU A 85 -4.14 -7.43 -6.94
CA LEU A 85 -3.07 -6.62 -6.38
C LEU A 85 -3.55 -6.09 -5.02
N TYR A 86 -2.89 -6.54 -3.96
CA TYR A 86 -3.22 -6.09 -2.61
C TYR A 86 -2.34 -4.90 -2.24
N LEU A 87 -2.97 -3.75 -1.98
CA LEU A 87 -2.30 -2.53 -1.56
C LEU A 87 -2.31 -2.49 -0.03
N HIS A 88 -1.15 -2.71 0.58
CA HIS A 88 -1.10 -2.89 2.03
C HIS A 88 -0.90 -1.60 2.82
N ASP A 89 -0.01 -0.73 2.32
CA ASP A 89 0.41 0.43 3.11
C ASP A 89 0.79 1.58 2.17
N LEU A 90 0.03 2.66 2.27
CA LEU A 90 0.25 3.90 1.55
C LEU A 90 0.43 5.02 2.57
N ALA A 91 1.53 5.74 2.48
CA ALA A 91 1.75 6.90 3.35
C ALA A 91 2.49 8.01 2.60
N VAL A 92 2.15 9.25 2.95
CA VAL A 92 2.80 10.46 2.45
C VAL A 92 3.24 11.28 3.64
N ASP A 93 4.52 11.67 3.65
CA ASP A 93 5.07 12.52 4.70
C ASP A 93 4.19 13.78 4.85
N PRO A 94 3.84 14.20 6.08
CA PRO A 94 3.05 15.41 6.29
C PRO A 94 3.63 16.66 5.59
N ARG A 95 4.95 16.76 5.46
CA ARG A 95 5.58 17.88 4.74
C ARG A 95 5.26 17.89 3.23
N ALA A 96 4.79 16.78 2.68
CA ALA A 96 4.50 16.64 1.26
C ALA A 96 3.00 16.53 0.94
N LEU A 97 2.14 16.72 1.93
CA LEU A 97 0.70 16.67 1.73
C LEU A 97 0.19 17.79 0.83
N GLY A 98 -0.94 17.56 0.16
CA GLY A 98 -1.58 18.54 -0.70
C GLY A 98 -0.98 18.67 -2.10
N ARG A 99 -0.05 17.79 -2.48
CA ARG A 99 0.62 17.83 -3.78
C ARG A 99 0.19 16.70 -4.73
N GLY A 100 -0.81 15.91 -4.33
CA GLY A 100 -1.31 14.80 -5.15
C GLY A 100 -0.44 13.57 -5.16
N LEU A 101 0.55 13.44 -4.27
CA LEU A 101 1.49 12.31 -4.27
C LEU A 101 0.78 10.98 -4.00
N ALA A 102 -0.14 10.93 -3.04
CA ALA A 102 -0.88 9.70 -2.75
C ALA A 102 -1.64 9.20 -3.99
N ARG A 103 -2.32 10.12 -4.69
CA ARG A 103 -3.01 9.77 -5.94
C ARG A 103 -2.04 9.26 -6.99
N SER A 104 -0.88 9.89 -7.13
CA SER A 104 0.12 9.50 -8.10
C SER A 104 0.70 8.12 -7.82
N LEU A 105 0.94 7.79 -6.55
CA LEU A 105 1.42 6.46 -6.14
C LEU A 105 0.40 5.38 -6.51
N VAL A 106 -0.86 5.61 -6.18
CA VAL A 106 -1.94 4.65 -6.49
C VAL A 106 -2.12 4.52 -8.00
N ALA A 107 -2.18 5.64 -8.73
CA ALA A 107 -2.34 5.62 -10.18
C ALA A 107 -1.17 4.90 -10.87
N HIS A 108 0.03 5.02 -10.33
CA HIS A 108 1.20 4.31 -10.86
C HIS A 108 1.03 2.79 -10.81
N LEU A 109 0.54 2.25 -9.68
CA LEU A 109 0.36 0.81 -9.53
C LEU A 109 -0.92 0.27 -10.18
N LEU A 110 -1.95 1.10 -10.35
CA LEU A 110 -3.20 0.70 -10.99
C LEU A 110 -3.24 1.04 -12.48
N GLY A 111 -2.21 1.68 -13.00
CA GLY A 111 -2.16 2.17 -14.37
C GLY A 111 -2.03 1.05 -15.41
N PRO A 112 -2.39 1.35 -16.68
CA PRO A 112 -2.21 0.41 -17.77
C PRO A 112 -0.72 0.09 -17.98
N GLY A 113 -0.41 -1.13 -18.35
CA GLY A 113 0.96 -1.56 -18.56
C GLY A 113 1.69 -2.01 -17.30
N GLN A 114 1.09 -1.83 -16.13
CA GLN A 114 1.68 -2.31 -14.88
C GLN A 114 1.66 -3.84 -14.83
N ARG A 115 2.70 -4.42 -14.28
CA ARG A 115 2.82 -5.88 -14.15
C ARG A 115 3.01 -6.27 -12.68
N PRO A 116 2.41 -7.40 -12.25
CA PRO A 116 1.50 -8.26 -13.02
C PRO A 116 0.16 -7.58 -13.32
N ALA A 117 -0.46 -7.94 -14.44
CA ALA A 117 -1.82 -7.48 -14.76
C ALA A 117 -2.82 -8.41 -14.08
N LEU A 118 -3.48 -7.91 -13.05
CA LEU A 118 -4.40 -8.68 -12.21
C LEU A 118 -5.82 -8.15 -12.35
N ALA A 119 -6.80 -9.07 -12.19
CA ALA A 119 -8.21 -8.73 -12.42
C ALA A 119 -8.76 -7.75 -11.36
N HIS A 120 -8.24 -7.81 -10.13
CA HIS A 120 -8.74 -7.03 -9.01
C HIS A 120 -7.61 -6.28 -8.32
N ALA A 121 -7.99 -5.27 -7.53
CA ALA A 121 -7.15 -4.67 -6.50
C ALA A 121 -7.95 -4.64 -5.20
N ALA A 122 -7.27 -4.76 -4.07
CA ALA A 122 -7.90 -4.78 -2.76
C ALA A 122 -7.00 -4.17 -1.69
N LEU A 123 -7.61 -3.78 -0.58
CA LEU A 123 -6.91 -3.15 0.54
C LEU A 123 -7.76 -3.17 1.80
N VAL A 124 -7.15 -2.80 2.92
CA VAL A 124 -7.87 -2.46 4.15
C VAL A 124 -7.76 -0.95 4.35
N ALA A 125 -8.89 -0.25 4.30
CA ALA A 125 -8.94 1.18 4.53
C ALA A 125 -8.98 1.45 6.04
N VAL A 126 -8.04 2.29 6.50
CA VAL A 126 -7.91 2.70 7.91
C VAL A 126 -7.94 4.21 8.01
N GLN A 127 -8.04 4.74 9.24
CA GLN A 127 -7.97 6.19 9.51
C GLN A 127 -8.98 6.99 8.66
N ASP A 128 -10.18 6.47 8.49
CA ASP A 128 -11.26 7.10 7.72
C ASP A 128 -10.91 7.37 6.25
N SER A 129 -10.07 6.53 5.66
CA SER A 129 -9.59 6.70 4.28
C SER A 129 -10.51 6.08 3.21
N ALA A 130 -11.64 5.48 3.60
CA ALA A 130 -12.52 4.80 2.64
C ALA A 130 -12.99 5.72 1.51
N ARG A 131 -13.25 7.00 1.80
CA ARG A 131 -13.65 7.98 0.79
C ARG A 131 -12.55 8.23 -0.25
N PHE A 132 -11.30 8.33 0.21
CA PHE A 132 -10.14 8.45 -0.68
C PHE A 132 -10.09 7.29 -1.66
N TRP A 133 -10.20 6.07 -1.14
CA TRP A 133 -10.15 4.86 -1.97
C TRP A 133 -11.37 4.73 -2.87
N GLY A 134 -12.53 5.18 -2.42
CA GLY A 134 -13.74 5.23 -3.24
C GLY A 134 -13.54 6.04 -4.52
N GLY A 135 -12.71 7.08 -4.48
CA GLY A 135 -12.35 7.87 -5.65
C GLY A 135 -11.60 7.09 -6.74
N PHE A 136 -11.01 5.94 -6.39
CA PHE A 136 -10.38 5.02 -7.34
C PHE A 136 -11.27 3.84 -7.73
N GLY A 137 -12.52 3.84 -7.30
CA GLY A 137 -13.45 2.76 -7.63
C GLY A 137 -13.46 1.59 -6.64
N PHE A 138 -12.76 1.72 -5.50
CA PHE A 138 -12.85 0.70 -4.45
C PHE A 138 -14.16 0.84 -3.70
N ALA A 139 -14.75 -0.30 -3.35
CA ALA A 139 -15.96 -0.38 -2.54
C ALA A 139 -15.79 -1.44 -1.47
N ALA A 140 -16.54 -1.31 -0.37
CA ALA A 140 -16.53 -2.32 0.69
C ALA A 140 -16.83 -3.70 0.11
N HIS A 141 -16.05 -4.69 0.54
CA HIS A 141 -16.15 -6.06 0.08
C HIS A 141 -16.10 -7.00 1.25
N ALA A 142 -16.95 -8.02 1.26
CA ALA A 142 -16.98 -8.99 2.36
C ALA A 142 -15.69 -9.81 2.40
N THR A 143 -15.22 -10.10 3.60
CA THR A 143 -14.12 -11.03 3.85
C THR A 143 -14.32 -11.69 5.20
N ASP A 144 -13.93 -12.95 5.31
CA ASP A 144 -13.86 -13.69 6.55
C ASP A 144 -12.42 -13.94 7.01
N ASP A 145 -11.45 -13.28 6.35
CA ASP A 145 -10.05 -13.43 6.71
C ASP A 145 -9.78 -12.90 8.12
N PRO A 146 -9.23 -13.72 9.02
CA PRO A 146 -8.97 -13.31 10.40
C PRO A 146 -7.94 -12.16 10.52
N GLY A 147 -7.15 -11.92 9.49
CA GLY A 147 -6.18 -10.82 9.47
C GLY A 147 -6.82 -9.45 9.65
N LEU A 148 -8.10 -9.28 9.28
CA LEU A 148 -8.81 -8.02 9.46
C LEU A 148 -9.00 -7.66 10.94
N ALA A 149 -9.16 -8.65 11.80
CA ALA A 149 -9.44 -8.42 13.22
C ALA A 149 -8.32 -7.69 13.97
N GLY A 150 -7.09 -7.77 13.48
CA GLY A 150 -5.94 -7.09 14.09
C GLY A 150 -5.84 -5.60 13.75
N TYR A 151 -6.68 -5.08 12.87
CA TYR A 151 -6.70 -3.66 12.52
C TYR A 151 -7.56 -2.88 13.52
N PRO A 152 -7.33 -1.55 13.65
CA PRO A 152 -8.15 -0.72 14.52
C PRO A 152 -9.64 -0.79 14.16
N PRO A 153 -10.53 -0.54 15.12
CA PRO A 153 -11.97 -0.47 14.84
C PRO A 153 -12.28 0.51 13.70
N GLY A 154 -13.22 0.14 12.85
CA GLY A 154 -13.58 0.95 11.68
C GLY A 154 -12.80 0.64 10.42
N ALA A 155 -11.80 -0.26 10.48
CA ALA A 155 -11.11 -0.72 9.28
C ALA A 155 -12.07 -1.48 8.36
N VAL A 156 -11.97 -1.20 7.04
CA VAL A 156 -12.88 -1.76 6.04
C VAL A 156 -12.07 -2.42 4.92
N TYR A 157 -12.35 -3.70 4.65
CA TYR A 157 -11.80 -4.35 3.47
C TYR A 157 -12.51 -3.82 2.24
N MET A 158 -11.75 -3.37 1.26
CA MET A 158 -12.28 -2.79 0.02
C MET A 158 -11.63 -3.45 -1.19
N ALA A 159 -12.39 -3.54 -2.27
CA ALA A 159 -11.90 -4.12 -3.52
C ALA A 159 -12.48 -3.39 -4.73
N ARG A 160 -11.78 -3.54 -5.86
CA ARG A 160 -12.26 -3.05 -7.15
C ARG A 160 -11.92 -4.05 -8.24
N LEU A 161 -12.68 -4.01 -9.33
CA LEU A 161 -12.34 -4.71 -10.56
C LEU A 161 -11.45 -3.79 -11.41
N ASN A 162 -10.31 -4.30 -11.87
CA ASN A 162 -9.43 -3.59 -12.79
C ASN A 162 -9.93 -3.78 -14.21
N CYS A 163 -9.95 -2.73 -14.99
CA CYS A 163 -10.38 -2.78 -16.39
C CYS A 163 -9.20 -2.78 -17.34
#